data_f3ab7212f3b842048b9e53912f9ded36
#
_entry.id   f3ab7212f3b842048b9e53912f9ded36
#
_cell.length_a   1.000
_cell.length_b   1.000
_cell.length_c   1.000
_cell.angle_alpha   90.00
_cell.angle_beta   90.00
_cell.angle_gamma   90.00
#
_symmetry.space_group_name_H-M   'P 1'
#
loop_
_entity.id
_entity.type
_entity.pdbx_description
1 polymer ?
#
loop_
_entity_poly.entity_id
_entity_poly.type
_entity_poly.pdbx_seq_one_letter_code
_entity_poly.pdbx_strand_id
1 'polypeptide(L)'
;ITETIQPSENHRKVTVTLKADKEVIFRENGKQGTEFTRVINANGEYVYHFADAAGNLTEKVVKVDSIIDKDLSLTFSLASDGTDSKESPDKLGRLKVGDTVYVSANRNCTVTWNGDTTGQNLTAGAWTKLTVSEDLAGLYPTIKAKDEYSNTKYYHFKQIAMPDKKAPTIKLKKETVEIDLNSEDILSQLKANMTVSDNETEKDKIKLDVTYTKPQTTGTVRVTYTATDEAGNSSERYGYIYFYEDTQLRVSVNGEYIYRDMIVLSKNEAQNIVVESNGEPYSVKYKNGIKTVGQMKIGEE
;
A
#
# COMPACT_ATOMS: atom_id res chain seq x y z
N ILE A 1 12.26 64.52 -11.83
CA ILE A 1 11.67 63.61 -10.81
C ILE A 1 12.39 62.26 -10.87
N THR A 2 13.02 61.85 -9.77
CA THR A 2 13.61 60.52 -9.60
C THR A 2 12.62 59.59 -8.85
N GLU A 3 12.72 58.31 -9.06
CA GLU A 3 11.88 57.32 -8.39
C GLU A 3 12.73 56.30 -7.64
N THR A 4 12.16 55.79 -6.52
CA THR A 4 12.67 54.63 -5.81
C THR A 4 11.47 53.72 -5.52
N ILE A 5 11.59 52.43 -5.86
CA ILE A 5 10.58 51.41 -5.58
C ILE A 5 11.15 50.45 -4.57
N GLN A 6 10.55 50.38 -3.39
CA GLN A 6 10.99 49.54 -2.31
C GLN A 6 9.91 48.51 -1.98
N PRO A 7 10.14 47.20 -2.27
CA PRO A 7 9.23 46.17 -1.90
C PRO A 7 9.11 46.00 -0.37
N SER A 8 7.95 45.62 0.11
CA SER A 8 7.79 45.08 1.46
C SER A 8 8.51 43.73 1.59
N GLU A 9 8.77 43.31 2.82
CA GLU A 9 9.49 42.05 3.10
C GLU A 9 8.87 40.83 2.41
N ASN A 10 7.53 40.76 2.34
CA ASN A 10 6.81 39.68 1.71
C ASN A 10 6.44 39.94 0.23
N HIS A 11 6.92 41.06 -0.35
CA HIS A 11 6.65 41.49 -1.74
C HIS A 11 5.15 41.61 -2.10
N ARG A 12 4.27 41.82 -1.11
CA ARG A 12 2.81 41.99 -1.32
C ARG A 12 2.42 43.45 -1.66
N LYS A 13 3.35 44.34 -1.45
CA LYS A 13 3.21 45.78 -1.73
C LYS A 13 4.56 46.39 -1.96
N VAL A 14 4.57 47.52 -2.62
CA VAL A 14 5.79 48.35 -2.77
C VAL A 14 5.50 49.75 -2.25
N THR A 15 6.55 50.39 -1.74
CA THR A 15 6.54 51.82 -1.46
C THR A 15 7.26 52.53 -2.62
N VAL A 16 6.53 53.37 -3.33
CA VAL A 16 7.08 54.24 -4.37
C VAL A 16 7.38 55.56 -3.72
N THR A 17 8.62 56.01 -3.82
CA THR A 17 9.06 57.35 -3.40
C THR A 17 9.51 58.12 -4.62
N LEU A 18 8.90 59.29 -4.86
CA LEU A 18 9.23 60.21 -5.92
C LEU A 18 9.89 61.44 -5.32
N LYS A 19 11.08 61.83 -5.83
CA LYS A 19 11.84 63.01 -5.39
C LYS A 19 12.02 63.97 -6.56
N ALA A 20 11.69 65.21 -6.27
CA ALA A 20 11.95 66.36 -7.13
C ALA A 20 13.21 67.11 -6.65
N ASP A 21 13.96 67.69 -7.59
CA ASP A 21 15.13 68.51 -7.33
C ASP A 21 14.81 69.92 -6.77
N LYS A 22 13.55 70.32 -6.88
CA LYS A 22 12.97 71.55 -6.37
C LYS A 22 11.54 71.32 -5.86
N GLU A 23 11.00 72.25 -5.08
CA GLU A 23 9.61 72.16 -4.65
C GLU A 23 8.62 72.11 -5.81
N VAL A 24 7.70 71.16 -5.73
CA VAL A 24 6.59 70.96 -6.66
C VAL A 24 5.30 70.66 -5.91
N ILE A 25 4.15 70.86 -6.57
CA ILE A 25 2.84 70.45 -6.08
C ILE A 25 2.56 69.07 -6.62
N PHE A 26 2.37 68.08 -5.76
CA PHE A 26 1.95 66.73 -6.07
C PHE A 26 0.42 66.72 -6.29
N ARG A 27 -0.02 66.56 -7.56
CA ARG A 27 -1.45 66.72 -7.89
C ARG A 27 -2.34 65.62 -7.31
N GLU A 28 -1.75 64.46 -7.00
CA GLU A 28 -2.49 63.34 -6.37
C GLU A 28 -2.99 63.65 -4.98
N ASN A 29 -2.38 64.56 -4.23
CA ASN A 29 -2.80 64.93 -2.89
C ASN A 29 -2.76 66.48 -2.61
N GLY A 30 -2.37 67.28 -3.59
CA GLY A 30 -2.30 68.72 -3.48
C GLY A 30 -1.19 69.27 -2.57
N LYS A 31 -0.29 68.43 -2.06
CA LYS A 31 0.80 68.84 -1.19
C LYS A 31 1.94 69.41 -1.98
N GLN A 32 2.59 70.42 -1.39
CA GLN A 32 3.83 71.02 -1.91
C GLN A 32 5.00 70.41 -1.16
N GLY A 33 6.08 70.10 -1.88
CA GLY A 33 7.31 69.56 -1.32
C GLY A 33 8.24 68.98 -2.40
N THR A 34 9.32 68.38 -1.92
CA THR A 34 10.31 67.70 -2.77
C THR A 34 10.23 66.19 -2.74
N GLU A 35 9.36 65.62 -1.89
CA GLU A 35 9.20 64.17 -1.77
C GLU A 35 7.74 63.80 -1.63
N PHE A 36 7.36 62.73 -2.39
CA PHE A 36 6.05 62.10 -2.34
C PHE A 36 6.19 60.58 -2.22
N THR A 37 5.48 60.00 -1.30
CA THR A 37 5.50 58.54 -1.04
C THR A 37 4.12 57.92 -1.18
N ARG A 38 4.00 56.82 -1.86
CA ARG A 38 2.75 56.05 -1.99
C ARG A 38 2.99 54.55 -1.88
N VAL A 39 2.12 53.86 -1.15
CA VAL A 39 2.08 52.39 -1.09
C VAL A 39 1.19 51.89 -2.20
N ILE A 40 1.69 50.92 -2.97
CA ILE A 40 1.01 50.29 -4.08
C ILE A 40 0.95 48.78 -3.79
N ASN A 41 -0.21 48.15 -4.05
CA ASN A 41 -0.49 46.74 -3.76
C ASN A 41 -0.88 45.92 -5.01
N ALA A 42 -0.71 46.47 -6.20
CA ALA A 42 -0.91 45.78 -7.46
C ALA A 42 0.15 46.14 -8.47
N ASN A 43 0.52 45.20 -9.35
CA ASN A 43 1.38 45.48 -10.50
C ASN A 43 0.62 46.36 -11.51
N GLY A 44 1.36 47.19 -12.21
CA GLY A 44 0.80 48.12 -13.21
C GLY A 44 1.65 49.33 -13.48
N GLU A 45 1.15 50.19 -14.34
CA GLU A 45 1.73 51.51 -14.61
C GLU A 45 0.93 52.58 -13.86
N TYR A 46 1.66 53.42 -13.13
CA TYR A 46 1.09 54.49 -12.29
C TYR A 46 1.62 55.83 -12.78
N VAL A 47 0.71 56.69 -13.16
CA VAL A 47 1.04 58.02 -13.67
C VAL A 47 0.88 59.04 -12.54
N TYR A 48 1.90 59.84 -12.32
CA TYR A 48 1.93 60.87 -11.32
C TYR A 48 2.17 62.24 -11.97
N HIS A 49 1.41 63.24 -11.52
CA HIS A 49 1.44 64.61 -12.09
C HIS A 49 1.98 65.60 -11.07
N PHE A 50 2.82 66.47 -11.54
CA PHE A 50 3.46 67.51 -10.74
C PHE A 50 3.26 68.88 -11.40
N ALA A 51 3.15 69.92 -10.58
CA ALA A 51 3.14 71.30 -11.05
C ALA A 51 4.31 72.05 -10.36
N ASP A 52 5.04 72.88 -11.11
CA ASP A 52 5.98 73.82 -10.52
C ASP A 52 5.24 75.08 -9.99
N ALA A 53 6.03 75.98 -9.36
CA ALA A 53 5.46 77.26 -8.83
C ALA A 53 4.88 78.19 -9.95
N ALA A 54 5.29 78.01 -11.21
CA ALA A 54 4.78 78.70 -12.36
C ALA A 54 3.54 78.02 -13.01
N GLY A 55 3.13 76.84 -12.51
CA GLY A 55 2.00 76.08 -12.99
C GLY A 55 2.35 75.13 -14.15
N ASN A 56 3.61 74.97 -14.52
CA ASN A 56 4.02 74.02 -15.57
C ASN A 56 3.84 72.59 -15.04
N LEU A 57 3.22 71.75 -15.89
CA LEU A 57 2.91 70.36 -15.57
C LEU A 57 4.03 69.40 -16.03
N THR A 58 4.37 68.43 -15.22
CA THR A 58 5.26 67.33 -15.51
C THR A 58 4.58 66.01 -15.12
N GLU A 59 4.71 65.00 -15.96
CA GLU A 59 4.22 63.64 -15.72
C GLU A 59 5.39 62.71 -15.46
N LYS A 60 5.21 61.76 -14.54
CA LYS A 60 6.13 60.66 -14.29
C LYS A 60 5.36 59.35 -14.28
N VAL A 61 5.71 58.46 -15.19
CA VAL A 61 5.20 57.09 -15.21
C VAL A 61 6.12 56.21 -14.38
N VAL A 62 5.55 55.46 -13.46
CA VAL A 62 6.24 54.47 -12.62
C VAL A 62 5.66 53.10 -12.93
N LYS A 63 6.50 52.16 -13.36
CA LYS A 63 6.11 50.78 -13.61
C LYS A 63 6.41 49.95 -12.39
N VAL A 64 5.37 49.25 -11.84
CA VAL A 64 5.47 48.30 -10.75
C VAL A 64 5.19 46.90 -11.29
N ASP A 65 6.16 46.00 -11.21
CA ASP A 65 6.05 44.60 -11.66
C ASP A 65 6.61 43.59 -10.64
N SER A 66 7.04 44.09 -9.48
CA SER A 66 7.69 43.31 -8.42
C SER A 66 6.76 42.79 -7.30
N ILE A 67 5.45 43.05 -7.44
CA ILE A 67 4.44 42.59 -6.43
C ILE A 67 4.03 41.16 -6.76
N ILE A 68 4.07 40.31 -5.75
CA ILE A 68 3.55 38.94 -5.82
C ILE A 68 2.03 38.99 -5.63
N ASP A 69 1.29 38.77 -6.71
CA ASP A 69 -0.18 38.84 -6.75
C ASP A 69 -0.88 37.53 -6.33
N LYS A 70 -0.19 36.40 -6.45
CA LYS A 70 -0.72 35.07 -6.10
C LYS A 70 -0.10 34.55 -4.81
N ASP A 71 -0.90 33.80 -4.05
CA ASP A 71 -0.39 33.10 -2.86
C ASP A 71 0.54 31.96 -3.23
N LEU A 72 1.52 31.69 -2.33
CA LEU A 72 2.29 30.46 -2.42
C LEU A 72 1.35 29.27 -2.33
N SER A 73 1.42 28.34 -3.29
CA SER A 73 0.61 27.14 -3.30
C SER A 73 1.40 25.92 -3.72
N LEU A 74 1.12 24.80 -3.08
CA LEU A 74 1.61 23.48 -3.43
C LEU A 74 0.48 22.65 -4.01
N THR A 75 0.85 21.74 -4.89
CA THR A 75 0.03 20.63 -5.38
C THR A 75 0.74 19.32 -5.10
N PHE A 76 -0.03 18.26 -4.86
CA PHE A 76 0.46 16.96 -4.40
C PHE A 76 -0.05 15.86 -5.32
N SER A 77 0.77 14.86 -5.62
CA SER A 77 0.40 13.70 -6.43
C SER A 77 1.11 12.45 -5.94
N LEU A 78 0.54 11.27 -6.19
CA LEU A 78 1.22 9.98 -6.02
C LEU A 78 1.94 9.54 -7.30
N ALA A 79 1.68 10.19 -8.43
CA ALA A 79 2.34 9.97 -9.71
C ALA A 79 3.43 11.01 -9.97
N SER A 80 4.56 10.58 -10.54
CA SER A 80 5.73 11.44 -10.79
C SER A 80 5.49 12.55 -11.84
N ASP A 81 4.48 12.37 -12.69
CA ASP A 81 4.07 13.32 -13.73
C ASP A 81 3.00 14.30 -13.25
N GLY A 82 2.53 14.15 -11.98
CA GLY A 82 1.48 14.97 -11.42
C GLY A 82 0.06 14.59 -11.85
N THR A 83 -0.13 13.46 -12.51
CA THR A 83 -1.45 12.91 -12.80
C THR A 83 -2.24 12.79 -11.50
N ASP A 84 -3.54 13.14 -11.52
CA ASP A 84 -4.41 13.15 -10.35
C ASP A 84 -3.96 14.03 -9.18
N SER A 85 -3.24 15.11 -9.48
CA SER A 85 -2.76 16.05 -8.46
C SER A 85 -3.89 16.64 -7.61
N LYS A 86 -3.59 16.89 -6.35
CA LYS A 86 -4.49 17.44 -5.33
C LYS A 86 -3.93 18.74 -4.75
N GLU A 87 -4.79 19.67 -4.40
CA GLU A 87 -4.41 20.94 -3.77
C GLU A 87 -4.03 20.78 -2.29
N SER A 88 -4.33 19.63 -1.70
CA SER A 88 -4.05 19.34 -0.29
C SER A 88 -3.69 17.86 -0.12
N PRO A 89 -2.67 17.55 0.69
CA PRO A 89 -2.17 16.19 0.84
C PRO A 89 -3.12 15.25 1.60
N ASP A 90 -4.06 15.77 2.39
CA ASP A 90 -5.11 14.98 3.03
C ASP A 90 -6.05 14.29 2.01
N LYS A 91 -6.10 14.82 0.78
CA LYS A 91 -6.85 14.25 -0.35
C LYS A 91 -6.13 13.09 -1.07
N LEU A 92 -4.85 12.82 -0.75
CA LEU A 92 -4.09 11.70 -1.30
C LEU A 92 -4.50 10.34 -0.69
N GLY A 93 -5.31 10.33 0.36
CA GLY A 93 -5.65 9.14 1.12
C GLY A 93 -4.75 8.94 2.33
N ARG A 94 -4.73 7.72 2.87
CA ARG A 94 -3.88 7.34 3.99
C ARG A 94 -2.54 6.83 3.45
N LEU A 95 -1.47 7.51 3.77
CA LEU A 95 -0.11 7.13 3.38
C LEU A 95 0.52 6.20 4.44
N LYS A 96 1.53 5.46 4.03
CA LYS A 96 2.37 4.61 4.88
C LYS A 96 3.86 4.95 4.71
N VAL A 97 4.67 4.50 5.63
CA VAL A 97 6.14 4.61 5.54
C VAL A 97 6.64 3.99 4.23
N GLY A 98 7.53 4.69 3.57
CA GLY A 98 8.08 4.31 2.26
C GLY A 98 7.28 4.82 1.06
N ASP A 99 6.05 5.30 1.26
CA ASP A 99 5.28 5.92 0.19
C ASP A 99 6.00 7.16 -0.34
N THR A 100 5.82 7.41 -1.63
CA THR A 100 6.34 8.57 -2.31
C THR A 100 5.21 9.54 -2.61
N VAL A 101 5.41 10.80 -2.24
CA VAL A 101 4.55 11.92 -2.61
C VAL A 101 5.35 12.86 -3.51
N TYR A 102 4.80 13.21 -4.64
CA TYR A 102 5.35 14.24 -5.52
C TYR A 102 4.69 15.57 -5.21
N VAL A 103 5.50 16.61 -5.10
CA VAL A 103 5.05 17.95 -4.74
C VAL A 103 5.54 18.94 -5.80
N SER A 104 4.65 19.80 -6.27
CA SER A 104 4.96 20.92 -7.14
C SER A 104 4.49 22.22 -6.51
N ALA A 105 5.25 23.30 -6.73
CA ALA A 105 4.93 24.62 -6.22
C ALA A 105 4.68 25.60 -7.38
N ASN A 106 3.81 26.59 -7.18
CA ASN A 106 3.57 27.65 -8.17
C ASN A 106 4.74 28.66 -8.28
N ARG A 107 5.71 28.60 -7.35
CA ARG A 107 6.94 29.37 -7.36
C ARG A 107 8.04 28.65 -6.58
N ASN A 108 9.30 29.11 -6.74
CA ASN A 108 10.41 28.56 -5.97
C ASN A 108 10.17 28.72 -4.47
N CYS A 109 10.34 27.64 -3.72
CA CYS A 109 10.18 27.65 -2.28
C CYS A 109 10.97 26.50 -1.65
N THR A 110 11.15 26.56 -0.33
CA THR A 110 11.68 25.46 0.48
C THR A 110 10.54 24.83 1.26
N VAL A 111 10.49 23.50 1.29
CA VAL A 111 9.52 22.74 2.10
C VAL A 111 10.23 22.00 3.22
N THR A 112 9.63 21.98 4.40
CA THR A 112 10.10 21.24 5.58
C THR A 112 8.98 20.41 6.16
N TRP A 113 9.31 19.19 6.65
CA TRP A 113 8.38 18.35 7.41
C TRP A 113 8.39 18.73 8.90
N ASN A 114 7.21 18.82 9.53
CA ASN A 114 7.03 18.93 10.98
C ASN A 114 8.00 19.88 11.71
N GLY A 115 8.58 20.86 11.00
CA GLY A 115 9.55 21.77 11.59
C GLY A 115 11.00 21.31 11.52
N ASP A 116 11.33 20.31 10.71
CA ASP A 116 12.72 19.97 10.40
C ASP A 116 13.51 21.21 10.00
N THR A 117 14.77 21.24 10.38
CA THR A 117 15.69 22.33 10.05
C THR A 117 16.24 22.23 8.61
N THR A 118 16.24 21.02 8.04
CA THR A 118 16.67 20.75 6.67
C THR A 118 15.49 20.78 5.72
N GLY A 119 15.41 21.82 4.89
CA GLY A 119 14.36 21.96 3.90
C GLY A 119 14.77 21.39 2.54
N GLN A 120 13.82 20.90 1.79
CA GLN A 120 13.98 20.54 0.38
C GLN A 120 13.54 21.68 -0.51
N ASN A 121 14.40 22.11 -1.46
CA ASN A 121 14.07 23.18 -2.41
C ASN A 121 13.18 22.64 -3.51
N LEU A 122 12.11 23.38 -3.81
CA LEU A 122 11.22 23.15 -4.94
C LEU A 122 11.43 24.23 -5.99
N THR A 123 11.57 23.80 -7.25
CA THR A 123 11.55 24.70 -8.41
C THR A 123 10.11 24.87 -8.88
N ALA A 124 9.72 26.09 -9.20
CA ALA A 124 8.38 26.42 -9.69
C ALA A 124 7.96 25.52 -10.88
N GLY A 125 6.80 24.89 -10.77
CA GLY A 125 6.22 24.01 -11.77
C GLY A 125 6.85 22.63 -11.90
N ALA A 126 8.00 22.37 -11.24
CA ALA A 126 8.63 21.06 -11.27
C ALA A 126 8.04 20.14 -10.18
N TRP A 127 7.90 18.85 -10.48
CA TRP A 127 7.52 17.82 -9.53
C TRP A 127 8.74 17.30 -8.78
N THR A 128 8.72 17.39 -7.48
CA THR A 128 9.81 16.97 -6.61
C THR A 128 9.34 15.83 -5.72
N LYS A 129 10.15 14.77 -5.62
CA LYS A 129 9.87 13.59 -4.81
C LYS A 129 10.10 13.88 -3.33
N LEU A 130 9.10 13.57 -2.49
CA LEU A 130 9.19 13.46 -1.05
C LEU A 130 8.89 12.02 -0.65
N THR A 131 9.67 11.45 0.27
CA THR A 131 9.42 10.09 0.78
C THR A 131 8.91 10.18 2.22
N VAL A 132 7.87 9.40 2.54
CA VAL A 132 7.35 9.29 3.89
C VAL A 132 8.32 8.46 4.72
N SER A 133 9.05 9.09 5.62
CA SER A 133 10.06 8.48 6.47
C SER A 133 9.44 7.74 7.67
N GLU A 134 10.22 6.86 8.32
CA GLU A 134 9.75 6.01 9.41
C GLU A 134 9.35 6.82 10.66
N ASP A 135 10.02 7.94 10.92
CA ASP A 135 9.73 8.85 12.03
C ASP A 135 8.36 9.54 11.94
N LEU A 136 7.74 9.55 10.74
CA LEU A 136 6.39 10.07 10.52
C LEU A 136 5.27 9.05 10.83
N ALA A 137 5.62 7.78 11.09
CA ALA A 137 4.63 6.73 11.36
C ALA A 137 3.74 7.08 12.56
N GLY A 138 2.42 6.96 12.36
CA GLY A 138 1.41 7.27 13.37
C GLY A 138 1.18 8.77 13.62
N LEU A 139 1.96 9.66 13.00
CA LEU A 139 1.82 11.10 13.14
C LEU A 139 0.87 11.69 12.09
N TYR A 140 0.44 12.94 12.33
CA TYR A 140 -0.26 13.81 11.37
C TYR A 140 0.73 14.86 10.85
N PRO A 141 1.58 14.52 9.88
CA PRO A 141 2.64 15.42 9.50
C PRO A 141 2.13 16.67 8.81
N THR A 142 2.91 17.74 8.95
CA THR A 142 2.65 19.01 8.32
C THR A 142 3.84 19.40 7.44
N ILE A 143 3.60 19.79 6.21
CA ILE A 143 4.60 20.46 5.37
C ILE A 143 4.42 21.96 5.54
N LYS A 144 5.53 22.63 5.87
CA LYS A 144 5.68 24.08 5.81
C LYS A 144 6.40 24.45 4.53
N ALA A 145 5.75 25.21 3.66
CA ALA A 145 6.36 25.81 2.47
C ALA A 145 6.72 27.27 2.77
N LYS A 146 7.92 27.70 2.40
CA LYS A 146 8.38 29.07 2.53
C LYS A 146 9.09 29.51 1.25
N ASP A 147 8.62 30.61 0.62
CA ASP A 147 9.29 31.19 -0.53
C ASP A 147 10.43 32.14 -0.14
N GLU A 148 11.18 32.64 -1.13
CA GLU A 148 12.30 33.57 -0.93
C GLU A 148 11.90 34.91 -0.29
N TYR A 149 10.60 35.25 -0.36
CA TYR A 149 10.03 36.48 0.22
C TYR A 149 9.39 36.23 1.59
N SER A 150 9.71 35.13 2.23
CA SER A 150 9.18 34.72 3.55
C SER A 150 7.67 34.48 3.60
N ASN A 151 6.97 34.41 2.47
CA ASN A 151 5.59 33.94 2.47
C ASN A 151 5.56 32.46 2.85
N THR A 152 4.69 32.12 3.78
CA THR A 152 4.65 30.78 4.36
C THR A 152 3.25 30.19 4.23
N LYS A 153 3.18 28.91 3.90
CA LYS A 153 1.93 28.13 3.90
C LYS A 153 2.13 26.74 4.50
N TYR A 154 1.11 26.25 5.19
CA TYR A 154 1.12 24.94 5.86
C TYR A 154 0.13 24.00 5.19
N TYR A 155 0.52 22.70 5.08
CA TYR A 155 -0.29 21.65 4.51
C TYR A 155 -0.27 20.46 5.45
N HIS A 156 -1.45 19.96 5.82
CA HIS A 156 -1.62 18.89 6.78
C HIS A 156 -1.96 17.58 6.08
N PHE A 157 -1.26 16.52 6.42
CA PHE A 157 -1.53 15.17 5.97
C PHE A 157 -2.51 14.48 6.91
N LYS A 158 -3.17 13.43 6.42
CA LYS A 158 -3.82 12.45 7.30
C LYS A 158 -2.75 11.71 8.10
N GLN A 159 -3.18 11.01 9.13
CA GLN A 159 -2.30 10.18 9.91
C GLN A 159 -1.58 9.16 9.00
N ILE A 160 -0.26 9.14 9.06
CA ILE A 160 0.55 8.14 8.38
C ILE A 160 0.30 6.78 9.06
N ALA A 161 0.07 5.74 8.24
CA ALA A 161 -0.15 4.41 8.78
C ALA A 161 1.07 3.92 9.56
N MET A 162 0.81 3.30 10.71
CA MET A 162 1.86 2.57 11.42
C MET A 162 2.29 1.37 10.57
N PRO A 163 3.58 1.03 10.54
CA PRO A 163 4.02 -0.22 9.92
C PRO A 163 3.33 -1.42 10.57
N ASP A 164 2.82 -2.32 9.76
CA ASP A 164 2.33 -3.59 10.29
C ASP A 164 3.50 -4.44 10.78
N LYS A 165 3.44 -4.87 12.04
CA LYS A 165 4.45 -5.72 12.71
C LYS A 165 3.89 -7.05 13.19
N LYS A 166 2.61 -7.32 12.87
CA LYS A 166 1.99 -8.57 13.25
C LYS A 166 2.04 -9.57 12.11
N ALA A 167 2.50 -10.76 12.41
CA ALA A 167 2.46 -11.86 11.47
C ALA A 167 1.03 -12.45 11.35
N PRO A 168 0.67 -13.01 10.19
CA PRO A 168 -0.60 -13.69 9.99
C PRO A 168 -0.81 -14.83 10.98
N THR A 169 -2.04 -15.10 11.34
CA THR A 169 -2.42 -16.22 12.19
C THR A 169 -2.87 -17.40 11.34
N ILE A 170 -2.26 -18.57 11.56
CA ILE A 170 -2.62 -19.84 10.92
C ILE A 170 -3.43 -20.69 11.88
N LYS A 171 -4.61 -21.14 11.45
CA LYS A 171 -5.45 -22.12 12.18
C LYS A 171 -5.64 -23.36 11.34
N LEU A 172 -5.35 -24.54 11.91
CA LEU A 172 -5.62 -25.83 11.28
C LEU A 172 -7.00 -26.33 11.71
N LYS A 173 -7.75 -26.93 10.77
CA LYS A 173 -9.03 -27.61 11.04
C LYS A 173 -8.80 -28.91 11.78
N LYS A 174 -7.72 -29.64 11.39
CA LYS A 174 -7.25 -30.88 12.02
C LYS A 174 -5.74 -30.79 12.21
N GLU A 175 -5.23 -31.26 13.35
CA GLU A 175 -3.78 -31.33 13.61
C GLU A 175 -3.12 -32.41 12.72
N THR A 176 -3.83 -33.51 12.46
CA THR A 176 -3.42 -34.56 11.53
C THR A 176 -4.41 -34.70 10.41
N VAL A 177 -3.92 -34.70 9.17
CA VAL A 177 -4.70 -34.95 7.96
C VAL A 177 -4.35 -36.32 7.45
N GLU A 178 -5.35 -37.16 7.17
CA GLU A 178 -5.18 -38.46 6.54
C GLU A 178 -5.19 -38.30 5.04
N ILE A 179 -4.16 -38.79 4.34
CA ILE A 179 -4.01 -38.65 2.90
C ILE A 179 -3.51 -39.97 2.31
N ASP A 180 -4.15 -40.41 1.24
CA ASP A 180 -3.67 -41.57 0.49
C ASP A 180 -2.27 -41.29 -0.07
N LEU A 181 -1.34 -42.24 0.16
CA LEU A 181 0.04 -42.15 -0.30
C LEU A 181 0.13 -41.96 -1.84
N ASN A 182 -0.85 -42.46 -2.60
CA ASN A 182 -0.95 -42.38 -4.04
C ASN A 182 -1.70 -41.13 -4.52
N SER A 183 -2.18 -40.28 -3.62
CA SER A 183 -2.88 -39.04 -4.00
C SER A 183 -1.98 -38.09 -4.77
N GLU A 184 -2.49 -37.55 -5.87
CA GLU A 184 -1.82 -36.52 -6.68
C GLU A 184 -2.11 -35.10 -6.16
N ASP A 185 -3.14 -34.93 -5.30
CA ASP A 185 -3.64 -33.62 -4.84
C ASP A 185 -3.37 -33.36 -3.36
N ILE A 186 -2.22 -33.78 -2.86
CA ILE A 186 -1.83 -33.62 -1.45
C ILE A 186 -1.81 -32.14 -1.05
N LEU A 187 -1.23 -31.27 -1.85
CA LEU A 187 -1.04 -29.87 -1.53
C LEU A 187 -2.37 -29.12 -1.38
N SER A 188 -3.35 -29.38 -2.23
CA SER A 188 -4.70 -28.79 -2.12
C SER A 188 -5.43 -29.24 -0.86
N GLN A 189 -5.31 -30.52 -0.51
CA GLN A 189 -5.89 -31.06 0.72
C GLN A 189 -5.29 -30.39 1.96
N LEU A 190 -3.96 -30.18 1.99
CA LEU A 190 -3.27 -29.49 3.07
C LEU A 190 -3.68 -28.02 3.14
N LYS A 191 -3.75 -27.33 2.00
CA LYS A 191 -4.25 -25.94 1.96
C LYS A 191 -5.72 -25.83 2.41
N ALA A 192 -6.56 -26.80 2.06
CA ALA A 192 -7.94 -26.84 2.51
C ALA A 192 -8.10 -27.08 4.01
N ASN A 193 -7.09 -27.68 4.67
CA ASN A 193 -7.06 -27.93 6.11
C ASN A 193 -6.74 -26.68 6.93
N MET A 194 -6.27 -25.59 6.31
CA MET A 194 -5.86 -24.39 7.02
C MET A 194 -6.78 -23.19 6.74
N THR A 195 -6.80 -22.28 7.67
CA THR A 195 -7.34 -20.93 7.50
C THR A 195 -6.32 -19.93 7.98
N VAL A 196 -6.23 -18.79 7.28
CA VAL A 196 -5.32 -17.69 7.62
C VAL A 196 -6.10 -16.42 7.81
N SER A 197 -5.62 -15.55 8.69
CA SER A 197 -6.13 -14.21 8.90
C SER A 197 -5.01 -13.29 9.38
N ASP A 198 -5.12 -12.04 9.03
CA ASP A 198 -4.24 -10.99 9.47
C ASP A 198 -5.03 -9.75 9.89
N ASN A 199 -4.36 -8.77 10.53
CA ASN A 199 -4.99 -7.53 10.99
C ASN A 199 -5.06 -6.44 9.91
N GLU A 200 -4.11 -6.44 8.95
CA GLU A 200 -3.99 -5.41 7.90
C GLU A 200 -4.05 -6.01 6.49
N THR A 201 -3.49 -7.22 6.30
CA THR A 201 -3.43 -7.88 5.00
C THR A 201 -4.68 -8.69 4.71
N GLU A 202 -5.33 -8.42 3.58
CA GLU A 202 -6.48 -9.21 3.11
C GLU A 202 -6.09 -10.66 2.87
N LYS A 203 -7.01 -11.59 3.14
CA LYS A 203 -6.75 -13.03 3.12
C LYS A 203 -6.17 -13.54 1.80
N ASP A 204 -6.62 -13.02 0.70
CA ASP A 204 -6.18 -13.40 -0.66
C ASP A 204 -4.79 -12.86 -1.04
N LYS A 205 -4.28 -11.91 -0.27
CA LYS A 205 -2.95 -11.34 -0.42
C LYS A 205 -1.91 -11.97 0.50
N ILE A 206 -2.34 -12.79 1.47
CA ILE A 206 -1.42 -13.54 2.33
C ILE A 206 -0.76 -14.64 1.50
N LYS A 207 0.57 -14.61 1.41
CA LYS A 207 1.35 -15.65 0.75
C LYS A 207 1.41 -16.89 1.61
N LEU A 208 1.00 -18.04 1.04
CA LEU A 208 0.98 -19.32 1.74
C LEU A 208 2.00 -20.28 1.14
N ASP A 209 2.79 -20.90 2.01
CA ASP A 209 3.69 -21.98 1.67
C ASP A 209 3.43 -23.19 2.57
N VAL A 210 3.56 -24.41 2.00
CA VAL A 210 3.36 -25.67 2.72
C VAL A 210 4.46 -26.63 2.33
N THR A 211 5.24 -27.04 3.31
CA THR A 211 6.38 -27.92 3.11
C THR A 211 6.26 -29.20 3.92
N TYR A 212 6.55 -30.33 3.29
CA TYR A 212 6.60 -31.66 3.89
C TYR A 212 7.52 -32.56 3.05
N THR A 213 7.95 -33.67 3.63
CA THR A 213 8.69 -34.72 2.89
C THR A 213 7.77 -35.92 2.71
N LYS A 214 7.41 -36.24 1.45
CA LYS A 214 6.59 -37.43 1.16
C LYS A 214 7.37 -38.71 1.48
N PRO A 215 6.82 -39.61 2.31
CA PRO A 215 7.49 -40.87 2.63
C PRO A 215 7.33 -41.88 1.49
N GLN A 216 8.12 -42.95 1.52
CA GLN A 216 8.02 -44.06 0.55
C GLN A 216 6.98 -45.11 0.95
N THR A 217 6.57 -45.13 2.20
CA THR A 217 5.60 -46.06 2.79
C THR A 217 4.63 -45.34 3.68
N THR A 218 3.58 -46.02 4.10
CA THR A 218 2.61 -45.48 5.06
C THR A 218 3.28 -45.00 6.33
N GLY A 219 2.75 -43.96 6.95
CA GLY A 219 3.29 -43.40 8.17
C GLY A 219 2.99 -41.92 8.37
N THR A 220 3.39 -41.41 9.52
CA THR A 220 3.16 -40.01 9.88
C THR A 220 4.38 -39.15 9.59
N VAL A 221 4.17 -38.03 8.89
CA VAL A 221 5.18 -37.02 8.63
C VAL A 221 4.70 -35.66 9.13
N ARG A 222 5.68 -34.83 9.53
CA ARG A 222 5.40 -33.43 9.91
C ARG A 222 5.22 -32.57 8.64
N VAL A 223 4.25 -31.67 8.68
CA VAL A 223 4.04 -30.63 7.69
C VAL A 223 4.20 -29.24 8.34
N THR A 224 4.89 -28.35 7.63
CA THR A 224 5.05 -26.95 8.04
C THR A 224 4.19 -26.07 7.12
N TYR A 225 3.35 -25.26 7.72
CA TYR A 225 2.56 -24.21 7.06
C TYR A 225 3.18 -22.88 7.38
N THR A 226 3.50 -22.09 6.37
CA THR A 226 4.05 -20.73 6.51
C THR A 226 3.08 -19.74 5.88
N ALA A 227 2.79 -18.65 6.57
CA ALA A 227 1.99 -17.55 6.07
C ALA A 227 2.78 -16.25 6.19
N THR A 228 2.84 -15.46 5.10
CA THR A 228 3.55 -14.18 5.05
C THR A 228 2.59 -13.11 4.54
N ASP A 229 2.51 -11.98 5.26
CA ASP A 229 1.69 -10.82 4.89
C ASP A 229 2.36 -9.92 3.83
N GLU A 230 1.67 -8.84 3.41
CA GLU A 230 2.23 -7.85 2.49
C GLU A 230 3.35 -7.00 3.12
N ALA A 231 3.43 -6.91 4.45
CA ALA A 231 4.48 -6.20 5.18
C ALA A 231 5.76 -7.05 5.37
N GLY A 232 5.69 -8.35 5.02
CA GLY A 232 6.79 -9.30 5.15
C GLY A 232 6.86 -10.01 6.51
N ASN A 233 5.88 -9.82 7.42
CA ASN A 233 5.85 -10.57 8.66
C ASN A 233 5.37 -12.00 8.37
N SER A 234 6.04 -12.99 8.96
CA SER A 234 5.76 -14.40 8.73
C SER A 234 5.46 -15.15 10.02
N SER A 235 4.58 -16.13 9.93
CA SER A 235 4.31 -17.09 10.98
C SER A 235 4.36 -18.52 10.46
N GLU A 236 4.64 -19.46 11.35
CA GLU A 236 4.64 -20.89 11.06
C GLU A 236 3.70 -21.64 11.97
N ARG A 237 3.07 -22.67 11.44
CA ARG A 237 2.28 -23.64 12.16
C ARG A 237 2.66 -25.05 11.72
N TYR A 238 2.77 -25.97 12.65
CA TYR A 238 3.05 -27.36 12.39
C TYR A 238 1.80 -28.19 12.51
N GLY A 239 1.68 -29.18 11.65
CA GLY A 239 0.69 -30.24 11.67
C GLY A 239 1.32 -31.55 11.25
N TYR A 240 0.50 -32.56 11.04
CA TYR A 240 0.94 -33.88 10.62
C TYR A 240 0.09 -34.39 9.47
N ILE A 241 0.70 -35.20 8.62
CA ILE A 241 0.04 -36.00 7.60
C ILE A 241 0.22 -37.46 7.98
N TYR A 242 -0.86 -38.19 8.10
CA TYR A 242 -0.83 -39.63 8.15
C TYR A 242 -1.05 -40.17 6.73
N PHE A 243 0.00 -40.70 6.12
CA PHE A 243 -0.09 -41.33 4.83
C PHE A 243 -0.55 -42.78 5.01
N TYR A 244 -1.66 -43.12 4.37
CA TYR A 244 -2.17 -44.46 4.30
C TYR A 244 -2.19 -44.94 2.83
N GLU A 245 -2.22 -46.24 2.62
CA GLU A 245 -2.53 -46.83 1.32
C GLU A 245 -3.97 -47.30 1.35
N ASP A 246 -4.79 -46.78 0.41
CA ASP A 246 -6.13 -47.27 0.26
C ASP A 246 -6.07 -48.62 -0.45
N THR A 247 -6.00 -49.69 0.33
CA THR A 247 -6.13 -51.07 -0.16
C THR A 247 -7.58 -51.29 -0.54
N GLN A 248 -7.91 -51.16 -1.83
CA GLN A 248 -9.21 -51.49 -2.33
C GLN A 248 -9.45 -53.01 -2.19
N LEU A 249 -10.15 -53.39 -1.16
CA LEU A 249 -10.65 -54.75 -0.97
C LEU A 249 -11.91 -54.92 -1.85
N ARG A 250 -11.77 -55.77 -2.88
CA ARG A 250 -12.90 -56.20 -3.72
C ARG A 250 -13.22 -57.68 -3.45
N VAL A 251 -14.48 -57.97 -3.21
CA VAL A 251 -14.94 -59.33 -3.00
C VAL A 251 -15.85 -59.75 -4.14
N SER A 252 -15.53 -60.85 -4.81
CA SER A 252 -16.45 -61.48 -5.75
C SER A 252 -16.84 -62.89 -5.31
N VAL A 253 -18.05 -63.28 -5.66
CA VAL A 253 -18.57 -64.64 -5.43
C VAL A 253 -19.01 -65.18 -6.80
N ASN A 254 -18.41 -66.30 -7.20
CA ASN A 254 -18.66 -66.93 -8.51
C ASN A 254 -18.47 -65.99 -9.71
N GLY A 255 -17.52 -65.04 -9.57
CA GLY A 255 -17.18 -64.04 -10.60
C GLY A 255 -17.99 -62.75 -10.57
N GLU A 256 -18.97 -62.60 -9.66
CA GLU A 256 -19.73 -61.35 -9.48
C GLU A 256 -19.22 -60.57 -8.27
N TYR A 257 -18.88 -59.28 -8.44
CA TYR A 257 -18.44 -58.41 -7.38
C TYR A 257 -19.58 -58.11 -6.40
N ILE A 258 -19.28 -58.20 -5.10
CA ILE A 258 -20.21 -57.95 -4.00
C ILE A 258 -19.89 -56.64 -3.29
N TYR A 259 -20.85 -55.71 -3.29
CA TYR A 259 -20.74 -54.39 -2.66
C TYR A 259 -21.59 -54.28 -1.39
N ARG A 260 -21.59 -55.35 -0.55
CA ARG A 260 -22.43 -55.43 0.67
C ARG A 260 -21.58 -55.81 1.89
N ASP A 261 -21.94 -55.31 3.05
CA ASP A 261 -21.28 -55.64 4.32
C ASP A 261 -21.42 -57.09 4.77
N MET A 262 -22.30 -57.86 4.13
CA MET A 262 -22.54 -59.25 4.49
C MET A 262 -22.81 -60.10 3.23
N ILE A 263 -22.11 -61.19 3.15
CA ILE A 263 -22.28 -62.21 2.09
C ILE A 263 -23.02 -63.43 2.67
N VAL A 264 -24.15 -63.77 2.09
CA VAL A 264 -24.87 -65.00 2.42
C VAL A 264 -24.47 -66.11 1.46
N LEU A 265 -23.82 -67.14 1.96
CA LEU A 265 -23.34 -68.28 1.14
C LEU A 265 -24.35 -69.44 1.25
N SER A 266 -24.63 -70.09 0.10
CA SER A 266 -25.43 -71.29 0.08
C SER A 266 -24.67 -72.46 0.71
N LYS A 267 -25.34 -73.16 1.65
CA LYS A 267 -24.74 -74.26 2.40
C LYS A 267 -24.48 -75.51 1.53
N ASN A 268 -25.23 -75.65 0.46
CA ASN A 268 -25.26 -76.86 -0.36
C ASN A 268 -24.51 -76.74 -1.70
N GLU A 269 -24.02 -75.53 -2.05
CA GLU A 269 -23.34 -75.28 -3.32
C GLU A 269 -21.89 -74.89 -3.10
N ALA A 270 -21.00 -75.35 -3.98
CA ALA A 270 -19.62 -74.90 -4.00
C ALA A 270 -19.56 -73.47 -4.53
N GLN A 271 -19.00 -72.58 -3.75
CA GLN A 271 -18.89 -71.18 -4.16
C GLN A 271 -17.40 -70.78 -4.21
N ASN A 272 -17.03 -70.03 -5.26
CA ASN A 272 -15.71 -69.48 -5.38
C ASN A 272 -15.76 -68.02 -4.90
N ILE A 273 -15.10 -67.73 -3.80
CA ILE A 273 -14.98 -66.40 -3.26
C ILE A 273 -13.59 -65.90 -3.59
N VAL A 274 -13.49 -64.77 -4.27
CA VAL A 274 -12.23 -64.13 -4.57
C VAL A 274 -12.22 -62.78 -3.86
N VAL A 275 -11.21 -62.58 -3.05
CA VAL A 275 -10.89 -61.27 -2.41
C VAL A 275 -9.69 -60.73 -3.11
N GLU A 276 -9.83 -59.59 -3.74
CA GLU A 276 -8.75 -58.88 -4.37
C GLU A 276 -8.30 -57.73 -3.48
N SER A 277 -7.01 -57.68 -3.16
CA SER A 277 -6.37 -56.55 -2.51
C SER A 277 -5.33 -55.97 -3.47
N ASN A 278 -5.50 -54.71 -3.81
CA ASN A 278 -4.62 -53.99 -4.77
C ASN A 278 -4.44 -54.75 -6.13
N GLY A 279 -5.49 -55.39 -6.61
CA GLY A 279 -5.45 -56.13 -7.86
C GLY A 279 -4.90 -57.56 -7.77
N GLU A 280 -4.37 -57.95 -6.62
CA GLU A 280 -3.88 -59.33 -6.38
C GLU A 280 -5.02 -60.24 -5.83
N PRO A 281 -5.45 -61.25 -6.55
CA PRO A 281 -6.58 -62.08 -6.12
C PRO A 281 -6.18 -63.13 -5.07
N TYR A 282 -6.96 -63.22 -4.03
CA TYR A 282 -6.88 -64.28 -3.01
C TYR A 282 -8.18 -65.11 -3.09
N SER A 283 -8.12 -66.38 -3.40
CA SER A 283 -9.32 -67.17 -3.52
C SER A 283 -9.60 -68.07 -2.29
N VAL A 284 -10.85 -68.09 -1.87
CA VAL A 284 -11.37 -68.98 -0.84
C VAL A 284 -12.45 -69.86 -1.40
N LYS A 285 -12.31 -71.17 -1.34
CA LYS A 285 -13.35 -72.13 -1.74
C LYS A 285 -14.23 -72.52 -0.56
N TYR A 286 -15.51 -72.35 -0.70
CA TYR A 286 -16.49 -72.74 0.28
C TYR A 286 -17.39 -73.88 -0.27
N LYS A 287 -17.42 -75.00 0.43
CA LYS A 287 -18.25 -76.15 0.04
C LYS A 287 -18.78 -76.87 1.28
N ASN A 288 -20.09 -77.14 1.34
CA ASN A 288 -20.75 -77.90 2.39
C ASN A 288 -20.46 -77.40 3.79
N GLY A 289 -20.36 -76.11 4.04
CA GLY A 289 -20.05 -75.56 5.36
C GLY A 289 -18.61 -75.76 5.81
N ILE A 290 -17.74 -76.33 4.97
CA ILE A 290 -16.31 -76.48 5.26
C ILE A 290 -15.55 -75.37 4.59
N LYS A 291 -14.82 -74.61 5.35
CA LYS A 291 -13.99 -73.52 4.92
C LYS A 291 -12.60 -74.03 4.53
N THR A 292 -12.26 -74.01 3.24
CA THR A 292 -10.90 -74.29 2.83
C THR A 292 -10.23 -72.95 2.46
N VAL A 293 -9.35 -72.50 3.34
CA VAL A 293 -8.57 -71.28 3.11
C VAL A 293 -7.31 -71.65 2.39
N GLY A 294 -7.23 -71.41 1.09
CA GLY A 294 -5.94 -71.28 0.41
C GLY A 294 -5.39 -69.90 0.77
N GLN A 295 -4.18 -69.85 1.32
CA GLN A 295 -3.49 -68.72 1.86
C GLN A 295 -4.15 -67.32 1.70
N MET A 296 -4.95 -66.96 2.67
CA MET A 296 -5.40 -65.59 2.81
C MET A 296 -4.53 -64.97 3.88
N LYS A 297 -3.48 -64.27 3.50
CA LYS A 297 -2.85 -63.26 4.37
C LYS A 297 -3.70 -62.02 4.26
N ILE A 298 -4.75 -61.94 5.04
CA ILE A 298 -5.33 -60.69 5.42
C ILE A 298 -4.37 -60.16 6.50
N GLY A 299 -3.87 -58.96 6.32
CA GLY A 299 -2.81 -58.38 7.13
C GLY A 299 -2.88 -58.81 8.60
N GLU A 300 -1.78 -59.33 9.08
CA GLU A 300 -1.51 -59.42 10.49
C GLU A 300 -1.41 -58.00 11.01
N GLU A 301 -2.34 -57.57 11.88
CA GLU A 301 -2.07 -56.50 12.81
C GLU A 301 -1.04 -56.98 13.82
#